data_5c5a9890d7f58a62382a91e196e2ff46
#
_entry.id   5c5a9890d7f58a62382a91e196e2ff46
#
_cell.length_a   1.000
_cell.length_b   1.000
_cell.length_c   1.000
_cell.angle_alpha   90.00
_cell.angle_beta   90.00
_cell.angle_gamma   90.00
#
_symmetry.space_group_name_H-M   'P 1'
#
loop_
_entity.id
_entity.type
_entity.pdbx_description
1 polymer ?
#
loop_
_entity_poly.entity_id
_entity_poly.type
_entity_poly.pdbx_seq_one_letter_code
_entity_poly.pdbx_strand_id
1 'polypeptide(L)'
;MLKSLLRAAAIATRPGPLVRRQISFTAMLRSESLPKEIINLERVQVRKLRKRRPVASSVVPKSIQLREPSVVAMALSESVNLNDILMDGHLNGMYNITSIDDEADDTLHFVKKLEYTINPAELSEIFVFRDGVVVFWNVDSSQRSQILRELERYAQSPYDSRIVMDEQDRMFYKFSEQSTVSSIRQDRFFLSGKHLEAFHGSNEAILERFALSQAFAASVKIGVWESLLNNLAEPLSTTTKSLTRGKIPWSRKEALMRSGEFAALRHSINLDCTLLNKDFYWERPELEKYYMLAGRHFSLDRRIGLLNKRLDYCEELVKMVDNTIALRHASHLEWMIIILIVIEVIFDVFHFADRSPKSVIIVPATDNDDK
;
A
#
# COMPACT_ATOMS: atom_id res chain seq x y z
N MET A 1 -55.21 21.71 9.53
CA MET A 1 -54.30 20.55 9.54
C MET A 1 -53.34 20.61 10.71
N LEU A 2 -53.80 20.88 11.95
CA LEU A 2 -52.95 20.98 13.14
C LEU A 2 -53.58 20.35 14.36
N LYS A 3 -54.57 19.46 14.17
CA LYS A 3 -55.26 18.73 15.26
C LYS A 3 -55.14 17.20 15.21
N SER A 4 -54.37 16.62 14.29
CA SER A 4 -54.21 15.15 14.17
C SER A 4 -52.87 14.64 14.69
N LEU A 5 -51.95 15.49 15.18
CA LEU A 5 -50.64 15.10 15.70
C LEU A 5 -50.52 15.11 17.24
N LEU A 6 -51.60 15.41 17.97
CA LEU A 6 -51.62 15.48 19.44
C LEU A 6 -52.38 14.32 20.13
N ARG A 7 -52.69 13.24 19.39
CA ARG A 7 -53.43 12.08 19.96
C ARG A 7 -52.64 10.77 20.02
N ALA A 8 -51.35 10.76 19.78
CA ALA A 8 -50.51 9.54 19.81
C ALA A 8 -49.51 9.48 20.99
N ALA A 9 -49.56 10.39 21.95
CA ALA A 9 -48.60 10.46 23.06
C ALA A 9 -49.20 10.24 24.45
N ALA A 10 -50.27 9.46 24.58
CA ALA A 10 -50.92 9.22 25.88
C ALA A 10 -51.44 7.80 26.05
N ILE A 11 -50.58 6.77 25.89
CA ILE A 11 -50.84 5.42 26.41
C ILE A 11 -49.50 4.75 26.68
N ALA A 12 -49.24 4.46 27.94
CA ALA A 12 -48.32 3.48 28.53
C ALA A 12 -47.25 4.04 29.48
N THR A 13 -47.68 4.51 30.64
CA THR A 13 -46.84 4.47 31.84
C THR A 13 -47.51 3.59 32.88
N ARG A 14 -47.11 2.33 32.96
CA ARG A 14 -47.24 1.52 34.16
C ARG A 14 -45.84 1.15 34.65
N PRO A 15 -45.46 1.45 35.91
CA PRO A 15 -44.16 1.02 36.45
C PRO A 15 -44.28 -0.46 36.88
N GLY A 16 -43.47 -1.32 36.22
CA GLY A 16 -43.20 -2.68 36.68
C GLY A 16 -42.14 -2.71 37.78
N PRO A 17 -42.06 -3.75 38.60
CA PRO A 17 -41.25 -3.79 39.82
C PRO A 17 -39.75 -3.78 39.47
N LEU A 18 -38.99 -2.95 40.21
CA LEU A 18 -37.55 -2.86 40.24
C LEU A 18 -36.95 -4.20 40.69
N VAL A 19 -36.54 -5.03 39.73
CA VAL A 19 -35.63 -6.15 40.00
C VAL A 19 -34.24 -5.58 40.15
N ARG A 20 -33.78 -5.46 41.38
CA ARG A 20 -32.43 -5.12 41.79
C ARG A 20 -31.47 -6.23 41.30
N ARG A 21 -30.99 -6.14 40.06
CA ARG A 21 -29.86 -6.99 39.58
C ARG A 21 -28.61 -6.50 40.28
N GLN A 22 -28.15 -7.25 41.26
CA GLN A 22 -26.79 -7.18 41.73
C GLN A 22 -25.88 -7.58 40.54
N ILE A 23 -25.22 -6.59 39.94
CA ILE A 23 -24.15 -6.84 38.97
C ILE A 23 -22.94 -7.23 39.81
N SER A 24 -22.67 -8.54 39.89
CA SER A 24 -21.45 -9.03 40.48
C SER A 24 -20.27 -8.65 39.55
N PHE A 25 -19.38 -7.85 40.06
CA PHE A 25 -18.18 -7.32 39.37
C PHE A 25 -17.16 -8.42 38.95
N THR A 26 -17.43 -9.67 39.29
CA THR A 26 -16.61 -10.84 38.96
C THR A 26 -16.87 -11.44 37.56
N ALA A 27 -17.86 -10.94 36.80
CA ALA A 27 -18.19 -11.48 35.47
C ALA A 27 -17.46 -10.77 34.32
N MET A 28 -16.68 -9.71 34.59
CA MET A 28 -16.01 -8.91 33.54
C MET A 28 -14.58 -9.37 33.18
N LEU A 29 -14.11 -10.46 33.81
CA LEU A 29 -12.82 -11.08 33.50
C LEU A 29 -12.93 -12.42 32.76
N ARG A 30 -14.13 -12.73 32.25
CA ARG A 30 -14.23 -13.87 31.35
C ARG A 30 -13.78 -13.43 29.99
N SER A 31 -12.55 -13.83 29.61
CA SER A 31 -11.99 -13.70 28.28
C SER A 31 -13.06 -14.03 27.24
N GLU A 32 -13.56 -13.03 26.52
CA GLU A 32 -14.20 -13.27 25.25
C GLU A 32 -13.16 -14.00 24.39
N SER A 33 -13.43 -15.27 24.13
CA SER A 33 -12.63 -16.09 23.25
C SER A 33 -12.61 -15.39 21.89
N LEU A 34 -11.45 -14.97 21.44
CA LEU A 34 -11.21 -14.47 20.10
C LEU A 34 -11.91 -15.37 19.07
N PRO A 35 -12.58 -14.80 18.06
CA PRO A 35 -13.31 -15.57 17.06
C PRO A 35 -12.42 -16.69 16.51
N LYS A 36 -12.94 -17.92 16.42
CA LYS A 36 -12.21 -19.11 15.95
C LYS A 36 -11.63 -18.96 14.54
N GLU A 37 -12.07 -17.97 13.78
CA GLU A 37 -11.51 -17.62 12.48
C GLU A 37 -10.07 -17.10 12.52
N ILE A 38 -9.63 -16.52 13.65
CA ILE A 38 -8.23 -16.06 13.81
C ILE A 38 -7.26 -17.23 14.02
N ILE A 39 -7.74 -18.38 14.46
CA ILE A 39 -6.88 -19.54 14.78
C ILE A 39 -6.42 -20.30 13.52
N ASN A 40 -7.09 -20.11 12.39
CA ASN A 40 -6.70 -20.75 11.12
C ASN A 40 -5.56 -20.04 10.36
N LEU A 41 -4.99 -18.97 10.91
CA LEU A 41 -3.91 -18.19 10.30
C LEU A 41 -2.56 -18.91 10.27
N GLU A 42 -2.37 -19.99 10.99
CA GLU A 42 -1.13 -20.81 10.86
C GLU A 42 -0.99 -21.47 9.48
N ARG A 43 -2.06 -21.55 8.69
CA ARG A 43 -2.05 -22.10 7.32
C ARG A 43 -2.00 -21.05 6.20
N VAL A 44 -2.11 -19.77 6.51
CA VAL A 44 -1.74 -18.74 5.54
C VAL A 44 -0.22 -18.61 5.55
N GLN A 45 0.46 -19.66 5.14
CA GLN A 45 1.74 -19.46 4.48
C GLN A 45 1.46 -18.39 3.44
N VAL A 46 2.12 -17.23 3.59
CA VAL A 46 2.24 -16.24 2.54
C VAL A 46 2.90 -16.99 1.38
N ARG A 47 2.10 -17.73 0.63
CA ARG A 47 2.52 -18.21 -0.67
C ARG A 47 2.81 -16.93 -1.41
N LYS A 48 4.12 -16.58 -1.56
CA LYS A 48 4.55 -15.64 -2.58
C LYS A 48 3.70 -15.99 -3.77
N LEU A 49 2.78 -15.09 -4.14
CA LEU A 49 2.00 -15.27 -5.36
C LEU A 49 3.07 -15.57 -6.39
N ARG A 50 3.11 -16.83 -6.85
CA ARG A 50 4.10 -17.24 -7.83
C ARG A 50 3.90 -16.26 -8.96
N LYS A 51 4.84 -15.29 -9.12
CA LYS A 51 4.96 -14.61 -10.40
C LYS A 51 4.78 -15.73 -11.42
N ARG A 52 3.90 -15.56 -12.40
CA ARG A 52 3.97 -16.39 -13.59
C ARG A 52 5.38 -16.19 -14.10
N ARG A 53 6.28 -17.09 -13.70
CA ARG A 53 7.57 -17.15 -14.35
C ARG A 53 7.23 -17.28 -15.82
N PRO A 54 7.76 -16.41 -16.69
CA PRO A 54 7.70 -16.69 -18.11
C PRO A 54 8.13 -18.13 -18.24
N VAL A 55 7.29 -18.95 -18.88
CA VAL A 55 7.58 -20.38 -19.09
C VAL A 55 9.00 -20.40 -19.59
N ALA A 56 9.91 -21.00 -18.80
CA ALA A 56 11.29 -21.11 -19.20
C ALA A 56 11.24 -21.78 -20.57
N SER A 57 11.52 -21.00 -21.60
CA SER A 57 11.54 -21.47 -22.97
C SER A 57 12.41 -22.73 -22.93
N SER A 58 11.82 -23.85 -23.30
CA SER A 58 12.49 -25.11 -23.55
C SER A 58 13.88 -24.83 -24.08
N VAL A 59 14.89 -25.49 -23.51
CA VAL A 59 16.30 -25.42 -23.91
C VAL A 59 16.39 -25.49 -25.43
N VAL A 60 16.41 -24.35 -26.10
CA VAL A 60 16.70 -24.23 -27.51
C VAL A 60 18.22 -24.25 -27.63
N PRO A 61 18.80 -25.12 -28.47
CA PRO A 61 20.25 -25.19 -28.64
C PRO A 61 20.80 -23.80 -29.01
N LYS A 62 21.98 -23.47 -28.51
CA LYS A 62 22.71 -22.20 -28.73
C LYS A 62 23.20 -21.97 -30.20
N SER A 63 22.48 -22.40 -31.19
CA SER A 63 22.76 -22.10 -32.59
C SER A 63 22.03 -20.82 -32.95
N ILE A 64 22.79 -19.72 -33.08
CA ILE A 64 22.43 -18.46 -33.75
C ILE A 64 21.00 -18.04 -33.42
N GLN A 65 20.74 -17.65 -32.16
CA GLN A 65 19.49 -17.03 -31.79
C GLN A 65 19.49 -15.64 -32.40
N LEU A 66 18.81 -15.46 -33.51
CA LEU A 66 18.24 -14.18 -33.89
C LEU A 66 17.55 -13.64 -32.65
N ARG A 67 18.05 -12.52 -32.15
CA ARG A 67 17.60 -11.93 -30.89
C ARG A 67 16.14 -11.48 -31.05
N GLU A 68 15.19 -12.26 -30.52
CA GLU A 68 13.77 -11.88 -30.61
C GLU A 68 13.57 -10.53 -29.91
N PRO A 69 12.91 -9.57 -30.58
CA PRO A 69 12.65 -8.26 -29.98
C PRO A 69 11.78 -8.41 -28.73
N SER A 70 12.11 -7.65 -27.71
CA SER A 70 11.45 -7.77 -26.41
C SER A 70 11.17 -6.41 -25.77
N VAL A 71 10.10 -6.38 -24.96
CA VAL A 71 9.76 -5.28 -24.08
C VAL A 71 10.13 -5.65 -22.66
N VAL A 72 10.77 -4.72 -21.94
CA VAL A 72 11.15 -4.91 -20.55
C VAL A 72 10.70 -3.70 -19.74
N ALA A 73 9.92 -3.92 -18.69
CA ALA A 73 9.55 -2.90 -17.74
C ALA A 73 10.34 -3.08 -16.44
N MET A 74 10.84 -1.98 -15.88
CA MET A 74 11.65 -1.96 -14.65
C MET A 74 11.22 -0.79 -13.78
N ALA A 75 11.01 -1.04 -12.49
CA ALA A 75 10.75 0.02 -11.53
C ALA A 75 12.06 0.55 -10.98
N LEU A 76 12.27 1.86 -11.04
CA LEU A 76 13.47 2.55 -10.58
C LEU A 76 13.28 3.14 -9.18
N SER A 77 12.15 3.83 -8.98
CA SER A 77 11.88 4.64 -7.78
C SER A 77 10.38 4.75 -7.50
N GLU A 78 10.04 5.44 -6.44
CA GLU A 78 8.65 5.78 -6.15
C GLU A 78 8.09 6.75 -7.20
N SER A 79 8.85 7.78 -7.53
CA SER A 79 8.55 8.69 -8.63
C SER A 79 9.83 9.23 -9.29
N VAL A 80 9.68 9.84 -10.47
CA VAL A 80 10.77 10.48 -11.22
C VAL A 80 10.33 11.88 -11.64
N ASN A 81 11.23 12.85 -11.48
CA ASN A 81 10.97 14.21 -11.95
C ASN A 81 11.23 14.31 -13.47
N LEU A 82 10.16 14.28 -14.24
CA LEU A 82 10.22 14.31 -15.70
C LEU A 82 10.76 15.65 -16.24
N ASN A 83 10.48 16.77 -15.56
CA ASN A 83 10.93 18.09 -15.97
C ASN A 83 12.46 18.22 -15.88
N ASP A 84 13.07 17.66 -14.84
CA ASP A 84 14.54 17.70 -14.69
C ASP A 84 15.22 16.87 -15.79
N ILE A 85 14.62 15.73 -16.19
CA ILE A 85 15.12 14.92 -17.32
C ILE A 85 15.09 15.72 -18.63
N LEU A 86 14.00 16.49 -18.86
CA LEU A 86 13.88 17.32 -20.05
C LEU A 86 14.91 18.46 -20.09
N MET A 87 15.15 19.10 -18.93
CA MET A 87 16.06 20.24 -18.83
C MET A 87 17.52 19.84 -19.00
N ASP A 88 17.93 18.71 -18.38
CA ASP A 88 19.33 18.26 -18.42
C ASP A 88 19.75 17.67 -19.76
N GLY A 89 18.83 17.10 -20.52
CA GLY A 89 19.06 16.60 -21.88
C GLY A 89 20.12 15.51 -22.02
N HIS A 90 20.55 14.85 -20.95
CA HIS A 90 21.63 13.83 -20.99
C HIS A 90 21.32 12.66 -21.93
N LEU A 91 20.05 12.25 -22.02
CA LEU A 91 19.64 11.19 -22.95
C LEU A 91 19.58 11.67 -24.41
N ASN A 92 19.56 12.98 -24.66
CA ASN A 92 19.45 13.56 -26.01
C ASN A 92 20.67 13.27 -26.91
N GLY A 93 21.74 12.78 -26.34
CA GLY A 93 22.91 12.34 -27.13
C GLY A 93 22.57 11.22 -28.10
N MET A 94 21.92 10.16 -27.64
CA MET A 94 21.60 8.96 -28.42
C MET A 94 20.11 8.81 -28.76
N TYR A 95 19.22 9.54 -28.07
CA TYR A 95 17.79 9.46 -28.20
C TYR A 95 17.19 10.81 -28.56
N ASN A 96 16.13 10.81 -29.34
CA ASN A 96 15.27 11.96 -29.58
C ASN A 96 14.05 11.84 -28.64
N ILE A 97 13.67 12.96 -28.02
CA ILE A 97 12.41 13.07 -27.30
C ILE A 97 11.31 13.28 -28.32
N THR A 98 10.23 12.52 -28.21
CA THR A 98 9.04 12.67 -29.05
C THR A 98 7.84 12.89 -28.16
N SER A 99 6.93 13.78 -28.59
CA SER A 99 5.63 13.93 -27.92
C SER A 99 4.78 12.69 -28.21
N ILE A 100 4.13 12.17 -27.17
CA ILE A 100 3.15 11.10 -27.33
C ILE A 100 1.82 11.74 -27.70
N ASP A 101 1.36 12.66 -26.85
CA ASP A 101 0.13 13.43 -26.95
C ASP A 101 0.18 14.60 -25.96
N ASP A 102 -0.58 15.66 -26.18
CA ASP A 102 -0.62 16.85 -25.31
C ASP A 102 -1.19 16.52 -23.91
N GLU A 103 -1.94 15.41 -23.77
CA GLU A 103 -2.53 14.97 -22.50
C GLU A 103 -1.69 13.90 -21.77
N ALA A 104 -0.57 13.47 -22.35
CA ALA A 104 0.30 12.45 -21.77
C ALA A 104 1.46 13.05 -20.95
N ASP A 105 1.17 14.06 -20.12
CA ASP A 105 2.17 14.82 -19.33
C ASP A 105 2.94 13.96 -18.29
N ASP A 106 2.41 12.78 -17.97
CA ASP A 106 2.99 11.87 -16.97
C ASP A 106 4.03 10.90 -17.56
N THR A 107 4.39 11.07 -18.85
CA THR A 107 5.28 10.13 -19.53
C THR A 107 6.18 10.84 -20.55
N LEU A 108 7.46 10.52 -20.49
CA LEU A 108 8.41 10.89 -21.54
C LEU A 108 8.65 9.73 -22.47
N HIS A 109 8.68 10.02 -23.78
CA HIS A 109 8.97 9.04 -24.81
C HIS A 109 10.26 9.40 -25.54
N PHE A 110 11.17 8.43 -25.63
CA PHE A 110 12.46 8.55 -26.26
C PHE A 110 12.59 7.52 -27.37
N VAL A 111 13.02 7.97 -28.54
CA VAL A 111 13.28 7.12 -29.70
C VAL A 111 14.77 7.19 -30.05
N LYS A 112 15.40 6.05 -30.26
CA LYS A 112 16.81 6.00 -30.61
C LYS A 112 17.06 6.68 -31.96
N LYS A 113 18.10 7.55 -32.05
CA LYS A 113 18.47 8.22 -33.29
C LYS A 113 18.91 7.21 -34.34
N LEU A 114 18.57 7.44 -35.61
CA LEU A 114 18.92 6.58 -36.73
C LEU A 114 20.45 6.39 -36.88
N GLU A 115 21.24 7.41 -36.52
CA GLU A 115 22.69 7.37 -36.54
C GLU A 115 23.29 6.26 -35.65
N TYR A 116 22.60 5.89 -34.59
CA TYR A 116 23.02 4.86 -33.64
C TYR A 116 22.28 3.52 -33.84
N THR A 117 21.48 3.41 -34.89
CA THR A 117 20.67 2.21 -35.15
C THR A 117 21.35 1.40 -36.26
N ILE A 118 21.76 0.17 -35.95
CA ILE A 118 22.44 -0.72 -36.91
C ILE A 118 21.45 -1.21 -37.97
N ASN A 119 20.22 -1.48 -37.58
CA ASN A 119 19.17 -1.94 -38.47
C ASN A 119 17.96 -1.00 -38.36
N PRO A 120 17.65 -0.18 -39.37
CA PRO A 120 16.55 0.76 -39.33
C PRO A 120 15.15 0.12 -39.09
N ALA A 121 15.03 -1.18 -39.36
CA ALA A 121 13.80 -1.94 -39.12
C ALA A 121 13.63 -2.30 -37.63
N GLU A 122 14.66 -2.17 -36.80
CA GLU A 122 14.62 -2.47 -35.38
C GLU A 122 14.49 -1.19 -34.57
N LEU A 123 13.25 -0.81 -34.29
CA LEU A 123 12.96 0.33 -33.43
C LEU A 123 13.39 0.07 -31.99
N SER A 124 14.04 1.07 -31.37
CA SER A 124 14.41 1.06 -29.96
C SER A 124 13.80 2.27 -29.29
N GLU A 125 12.85 2.05 -28.40
CA GLU A 125 12.08 3.09 -27.70
C GLU A 125 12.11 2.93 -26.19
N ILE A 126 11.91 4.04 -25.48
CA ILE A 126 11.87 4.08 -24.02
C ILE A 126 10.70 4.95 -23.60
N PHE A 127 9.84 4.43 -22.72
CA PHE A 127 8.82 5.20 -22.02
C PHE A 127 9.23 5.34 -20.57
N VAL A 128 9.36 6.57 -20.09
CA VAL A 128 9.68 6.91 -18.71
C VAL A 128 8.44 7.49 -18.07
N PHE A 129 7.87 6.77 -17.12
CA PHE A 129 6.66 7.18 -16.41
C PHE A 129 7.00 7.94 -15.13
N ARG A 130 6.22 8.98 -14.80
CA ARG A 130 6.34 9.76 -13.56
C ARG A 130 6.39 8.86 -12.31
N ASP A 131 5.63 7.77 -12.32
CA ASP A 131 5.59 6.77 -11.23
C ASP A 131 6.91 5.98 -11.06
N GLY A 132 8.00 6.41 -11.66
CA GLY A 132 9.30 5.80 -11.48
C GLY A 132 9.47 4.44 -12.17
N VAL A 133 8.68 4.17 -13.20
CA VAL A 133 8.81 2.95 -14.02
C VAL A 133 9.29 3.30 -15.41
N VAL A 134 10.20 2.50 -15.93
CA VAL A 134 10.77 2.66 -17.28
C VAL A 134 10.46 1.42 -18.11
N VAL A 135 9.90 1.60 -19.28
CA VAL A 135 9.59 0.54 -20.23
C VAL A 135 10.48 0.66 -21.46
N PHE A 136 11.25 -0.38 -21.72
CA PHE A 136 12.23 -0.47 -22.80
C PHE A 136 11.71 -1.39 -23.90
N TRP A 137 11.55 -0.86 -25.10
CA TRP A 137 11.25 -1.63 -26.30
C TRP A 137 12.55 -1.90 -27.06
N ASN A 138 12.91 -3.17 -27.17
CA ASN A 138 14.09 -3.64 -27.95
C ASN A 138 15.42 -2.94 -27.58
N VAL A 139 15.61 -2.58 -26.30
CA VAL A 139 16.85 -2.00 -25.77
C VAL A 139 17.71 -3.09 -25.15
N ASP A 140 19.01 -3.06 -25.39
CA ASP A 140 19.97 -4.03 -24.85
C ASP A 140 20.10 -3.96 -23.33
N SER A 141 20.44 -5.08 -22.69
CA SER A 141 20.61 -5.14 -21.23
C SER A 141 21.69 -4.19 -20.71
N SER A 142 22.81 -4.05 -21.46
CA SER A 142 23.87 -3.10 -21.13
C SER A 142 23.40 -1.65 -21.22
N GLN A 143 22.69 -1.31 -22.30
CA GLN A 143 22.12 0.02 -22.50
C GLN A 143 21.04 0.33 -21.44
N ARG A 144 20.15 -0.65 -21.13
CA ARG A 144 19.15 -0.45 -20.05
C ARG A 144 19.82 -0.12 -18.72
N SER A 145 20.87 -0.85 -18.34
CA SER A 145 21.59 -0.61 -17.09
C SER A 145 22.28 0.75 -17.06
N GLN A 146 22.76 1.25 -18.20
CA GLN A 146 23.32 2.58 -18.32
C GLN A 146 22.25 3.65 -18.17
N ILE A 147 21.14 3.52 -18.90
CA ILE A 147 20.04 4.48 -18.88
C ILE A 147 19.42 4.56 -17.48
N LEU A 148 19.23 3.43 -16.80
CA LEU A 148 18.71 3.42 -15.43
C LEU A 148 19.64 4.17 -14.46
N ARG A 149 20.97 4.01 -14.57
CA ARG A 149 21.91 4.77 -13.74
C ARG A 149 21.88 6.27 -14.03
N GLU A 150 21.63 6.67 -15.26
CA GLU A 150 21.45 8.08 -15.62
C GLU A 150 20.14 8.63 -15.05
N LEU A 151 19.05 7.89 -15.15
CA LEU A 151 17.74 8.26 -14.63
C LEU A 151 17.66 8.25 -13.09
N GLU A 152 18.50 7.48 -12.41
CA GLU A 152 18.56 7.42 -10.95
C GLU A 152 18.84 8.79 -10.31
N ARG A 153 19.48 9.71 -11.04
CA ARG A 153 19.74 11.09 -10.58
C ARG A 153 18.47 11.91 -10.39
N TYR A 154 17.42 11.58 -11.12
CA TYR A 154 16.10 12.25 -11.10
C TYR A 154 15.06 11.48 -10.29
N ALA A 155 15.48 10.36 -9.72
CA ALA A 155 14.63 9.47 -8.97
C ALA A 155 14.35 10.00 -7.56
N GLN A 156 13.08 9.97 -7.16
CA GLN A 156 12.65 10.26 -5.80
C GLN A 156 12.37 8.94 -5.10
N SER A 157 12.93 8.75 -3.90
CA SER A 157 12.81 7.50 -3.15
C SER A 157 13.17 6.26 -3.99
N PRO A 158 14.43 6.13 -4.45
CA PRO A 158 14.84 5.01 -5.29
C PRO A 158 14.65 3.67 -4.55
N TYR A 159 14.26 2.65 -5.28
CA TYR A 159 14.06 1.32 -4.73
C TYR A 159 15.38 0.58 -4.54
N ASP A 160 15.41 -0.34 -3.57
CA ASP A 160 16.56 -1.25 -3.40
C ASP A 160 16.80 -2.02 -4.71
N SER A 161 18.07 -2.13 -5.10
CA SER A 161 18.51 -2.84 -6.30
C SER A 161 17.96 -4.27 -6.41
N ARG A 162 17.72 -4.94 -5.28
CA ARG A 162 17.10 -6.26 -5.22
C ARG A 162 15.64 -6.22 -5.69
N ILE A 163 14.88 -5.22 -5.24
CA ILE A 163 13.48 -5.02 -5.65
C ILE A 163 13.44 -4.73 -7.15
N VAL A 164 14.30 -3.85 -7.64
CA VAL A 164 14.39 -3.49 -9.06
C VAL A 164 14.67 -4.73 -9.93
N MET A 165 15.57 -5.60 -9.49
CA MET A 165 15.93 -6.82 -10.24
C MET A 165 14.88 -7.92 -10.15
N ASP A 166 14.24 -8.06 -8.99
CA ASP A 166 13.24 -9.11 -8.76
C ASP A 166 11.88 -8.78 -9.40
N GLU A 167 11.54 -7.48 -9.48
CA GLU A 167 10.23 -7.01 -9.92
C GLU A 167 10.23 -6.48 -11.37
N GLN A 168 11.25 -6.80 -12.17
CA GLN A 168 11.22 -6.57 -13.60
C GLN A 168 10.35 -7.61 -14.32
N ASP A 169 9.62 -7.16 -15.34
CA ASP A 169 8.87 -8.04 -16.23
C ASP A 169 9.41 -7.94 -17.66
N ARG A 170 9.37 -9.04 -18.40
CA ARG A 170 9.83 -9.10 -19.79
C ARG A 170 8.83 -9.86 -20.64
N MET A 171 8.50 -9.30 -21.81
CA MET A 171 7.69 -9.94 -22.84
C MET A 171 8.38 -9.84 -24.21
N PHE A 172 8.18 -10.84 -25.04
CA PHE A 172 8.58 -10.77 -26.44
C PHE A 172 7.45 -10.20 -27.30
N TYR A 173 7.78 -9.58 -28.42
CA TYR A 173 6.77 -9.12 -29.35
C TYR A 173 7.10 -9.52 -30.79
N LYS A 174 6.08 -9.58 -31.64
CA LYS A 174 6.16 -9.81 -33.07
C LYS A 174 5.14 -8.97 -33.78
N PHE A 175 5.43 -8.56 -35.00
CA PHE A 175 4.44 -7.96 -35.86
C PHE A 175 3.64 -9.06 -36.57
N SER A 176 2.34 -8.86 -36.66
CA SER A 176 1.41 -9.76 -37.35
C SER A 176 0.97 -9.07 -38.65
N GLU A 177 1.54 -9.47 -39.79
CA GLU A 177 1.21 -8.90 -41.09
C GLU A 177 -0.26 -9.10 -41.48
N GLN A 178 -0.90 -10.16 -40.95
CA GLN A 178 -2.28 -10.54 -41.29
C GLN A 178 -3.33 -9.94 -40.35
N SER A 179 -2.93 -9.42 -39.21
CA SER A 179 -3.86 -8.90 -38.20
C SER A 179 -3.92 -7.38 -38.22
N THR A 180 -5.13 -6.86 -38.20
CA THR A 180 -5.39 -5.41 -38.07
C THR A 180 -5.46 -4.93 -36.63
N VAL A 181 -5.46 -5.87 -35.65
CA VAL A 181 -5.61 -5.58 -34.22
C VAL A 181 -4.53 -6.31 -33.44
N SER A 182 -3.89 -5.60 -32.53
CA SER A 182 -2.90 -6.19 -31.63
C SER A 182 -3.52 -7.12 -30.61
N SER A 183 -2.80 -8.18 -30.26
CA SER A 183 -3.26 -9.22 -29.33
C SER A 183 -2.12 -9.71 -28.44
N ILE A 184 -2.47 -10.36 -27.34
CA ILE A 184 -1.51 -11.02 -26.45
C ILE A 184 -1.82 -12.52 -26.45
N ARG A 185 -0.85 -13.34 -26.80
CA ARG A 185 -0.97 -14.80 -26.82
C ARG A 185 0.32 -15.42 -26.30
N GLN A 186 0.22 -16.42 -25.44
CA GLN A 186 1.38 -17.19 -24.94
C GLN A 186 2.52 -16.30 -24.41
N ASP A 187 2.18 -15.28 -23.61
CA ASP A 187 3.11 -14.29 -23.04
C ASP A 187 3.94 -13.53 -24.11
N ARG A 188 3.32 -13.25 -25.27
CA ARG A 188 3.88 -12.44 -26.35
C ARG A 188 2.90 -11.40 -26.85
N PHE A 189 3.39 -10.23 -27.15
CA PHE A 189 2.65 -9.22 -27.91
C PHE A 189 2.67 -9.54 -29.39
N PHE A 190 1.52 -9.54 -30.02
CA PHE A 190 1.38 -9.57 -31.47
C PHE A 190 0.83 -8.21 -31.89
N LEU A 191 1.72 -7.32 -32.34
CA LEU A 191 1.36 -5.99 -32.78
C LEU A 191 0.79 -6.02 -34.20
N SER A 192 -0.15 -5.14 -34.49
CA SER A 192 -0.79 -5.05 -35.81
C SER A 192 0.25 -4.75 -36.90
N GLY A 193 0.21 -5.47 -38.00
CA GLY A 193 1.11 -5.25 -39.13
C GLY A 193 0.85 -3.96 -39.90
N LYS A 194 -0.34 -3.35 -39.76
CA LYS A 194 -0.64 -2.04 -40.37
C LYS A 194 0.30 -0.92 -39.90
N HIS A 195 0.94 -1.08 -38.74
CA HIS A 195 1.86 -0.10 -38.19
C HIS A 195 3.32 -0.37 -38.55
N LEU A 196 3.61 -1.44 -39.31
CA LEU A 196 4.99 -1.80 -39.63
C LEU A 196 5.66 -0.74 -40.54
N GLU A 197 4.97 -0.23 -41.54
CA GLU A 197 5.45 0.83 -42.42
C GLU A 197 5.43 2.19 -41.73
N ALA A 198 4.46 2.42 -40.86
CA ALA A 198 4.29 3.63 -40.06
C ALA A 198 5.04 3.58 -38.74
N PHE A 199 5.75 2.51 -38.43
CA PHE A 199 6.36 2.26 -37.13
C PHE A 199 7.38 3.34 -36.70
N HIS A 200 8.02 3.96 -37.68
CA HIS A 200 9.01 5.00 -37.47
C HIS A 200 8.43 6.41 -37.26
N GLY A 201 7.10 6.62 -37.34
CA GLY A 201 6.56 7.97 -37.24
C GLY A 201 5.06 8.11 -37.12
N SER A 202 4.27 7.04 -37.18
CA SER A 202 2.82 7.15 -36.97
C SER A 202 2.50 7.37 -35.51
N ASN A 203 1.79 8.47 -35.23
CA ASN A 203 1.32 8.77 -33.89
C ASN A 203 0.46 7.66 -33.32
N GLU A 204 -0.37 7.02 -34.13
CA GLU A 204 -1.21 5.87 -33.72
C GLU A 204 -0.40 4.67 -33.23
N ALA A 205 0.73 4.36 -33.89
CA ALA A 205 1.60 3.26 -33.46
C ALA A 205 2.30 3.56 -32.13
N ILE A 206 2.70 4.81 -31.90
CA ILE A 206 3.27 5.26 -30.65
C ILE A 206 2.23 5.15 -29.52
N LEU A 207 1.02 5.63 -29.77
CA LEU A 207 -0.10 5.58 -28.81
C LEU A 207 -0.50 4.13 -28.46
N GLU A 208 -0.50 3.20 -29.42
CA GLU A 208 -0.73 1.78 -29.17
C GLU A 208 0.35 1.20 -28.22
N ARG A 209 1.63 1.46 -28.51
CA ARG A 209 2.75 1.01 -27.66
C ARG A 209 2.76 1.71 -26.31
N PHE A 210 2.35 2.98 -26.24
CA PHE A 210 2.18 3.69 -24.98
C PHE A 210 1.12 3.00 -24.10
N ALA A 211 -0.07 2.69 -24.64
CA ALA A 211 -1.13 2.04 -23.88
C ALA A 211 -0.71 0.64 -23.36
N LEU A 212 -0.01 -0.14 -24.18
CA LEU A 212 0.57 -1.41 -23.76
C LEU A 212 1.65 -1.22 -22.69
N SER A 213 2.51 -0.19 -22.84
CA SER A 213 3.59 0.13 -21.92
C SER A 213 3.07 0.59 -20.57
N GLN A 214 2.01 1.41 -20.53
CA GLN A 214 1.40 1.87 -19.28
C GLN A 214 0.86 0.69 -18.47
N ALA A 215 0.12 -0.23 -19.09
CA ALA A 215 -0.37 -1.43 -18.40
C ALA A 215 0.79 -2.34 -17.94
N PHE A 216 1.87 -2.41 -18.72
CA PHE A 216 3.06 -3.17 -18.38
C PHE A 216 3.82 -2.54 -17.21
N ALA A 217 3.97 -1.21 -17.21
CA ALA A 217 4.52 -0.44 -16.11
C ALA A 217 3.70 -0.62 -14.82
N ALA A 218 2.36 -0.55 -14.93
CA ALA A 218 1.46 -0.80 -13.81
C ALA A 218 1.67 -2.20 -13.20
N SER A 219 1.87 -3.24 -14.02
CA SER A 219 2.16 -4.60 -13.54
C SER A 219 3.41 -4.66 -12.67
N VAL A 220 4.49 -4.01 -13.12
CA VAL A 220 5.76 -3.96 -12.39
C VAL A 220 5.60 -3.15 -11.10
N LYS A 221 4.94 -1.99 -11.16
CA LYS A 221 4.69 -1.15 -9.98
C LYS A 221 3.89 -1.90 -8.90
N ILE A 222 2.83 -2.61 -9.29
CA ILE A 222 2.08 -3.48 -8.37
C ILE A 222 3.00 -4.56 -7.78
N GLY A 223 3.91 -5.14 -8.57
CA GLY A 223 4.90 -6.10 -8.07
C GLY A 223 5.78 -5.53 -6.96
N VAL A 224 6.25 -4.28 -7.14
CA VAL A 224 7.00 -3.57 -6.10
C VAL A 224 6.17 -3.40 -4.83
N TRP A 225 4.93 -2.92 -4.93
CA TRP A 225 4.06 -2.77 -3.76
C TRP A 225 3.74 -4.10 -3.07
N GLU A 226 3.54 -5.18 -3.82
CA GLU A 226 3.40 -6.54 -3.28
C GLU A 226 4.64 -6.94 -2.47
N SER A 227 5.83 -6.62 -2.97
CA SER A 227 7.10 -6.88 -2.31
C SER A 227 7.28 -6.02 -1.05
N LEU A 228 7.00 -4.72 -1.13
CA LEU A 228 7.03 -3.81 0.02
C LEU A 228 6.04 -4.24 1.11
N LEU A 229 4.79 -4.54 0.73
CA LEU A 229 3.79 -5.02 1.70
C LEU A 229 4.23 -6.33 2.37
N ASN A 230 4.87 -7.25 1.64
CA ASN A 230 5.39 -8.48 2.24
C ASN A 230 6.46 -8.18 3.30
N ASN A 231 7.37 -7.24 3.02
CA ASN A 231 8.42 -6.84 3.96
C ASN A 231 7.83 -6.17 5.20
N LEU A 232 6.82 -5.29 5.05
CA LEU A 232 6.12 -4.65 6.16
C LEU A 232 5.27 -5.65 6.98
N ALA A 233 4.71 -6.66 6.33
CA ALA A 233 3.85 -7.66 6.98
C ALA A 233 4.62 -8.77 7.70
N GLU A 234 5.90 -9.00 7.38
CA GLU A 234 6.70 -10.06 7.99
C GLU A 234 6.77 -9.94 9.53
N PRO A 235 7.06 -8.77 10.14
CA PRO A 235 7.07 -8.60 11.59
C PRO A 235 5.69 -8.83 12.24
N LEU A 236 4.58 -8.61 11.53
CA LEU A 236 3.23 -8.83 12.04
C LEU A 236 2.98 -10.32 12.36
N SER A 237 3.58 -11.23 11.62
CA SER A 237 3.47 -12.68 11.87
C SER A 237 4.01 -13.07 13.26
N THR A 238 5.15 -12.50 13.66
CA THR A 238 5.74 -12.75 15.00
C THR A 238 4.94 -12.07 16.09
N THR A 239 4.39 -10.88 15.81
CA THR A 239 3.54 -10.13 16.73
C THR A 239 2.23 -10.88 16.99
N THR A 240 1.58 -11.42 15.95
CA THR A 240 0.37 -12.22 16.09
C THR A 240 0.60 -13.44 16.97
N LYS A 241 1.73 -14.15 16.81
CA LYS A 241 2.12 -15.27 17.70
C LYS A 241 2.34 -14.84 19.15
N SER A 242 2.84 -13.63 19.38
CA SER A 242 3.02 -13.08 20.73
C SER A 242 1.68 -12.69 21.35
N LEU A 243 0.77 -12.13 20.57
CA LEU A 243 -0.59 -11.80 21.01
C LEU A 243 -1.38 -13.03 21.44
N THR A 244 -1.24 -14.19 20.78
CA THR A 244 -1.89 -15.45 21.22
C THR A 244 -1.43 -15.88 22.64
N ARG A 245 -0.26 -15.42 23.07
CA ARG A 245 0.29 -15.64 24.41
C ARG A 245 0.00 -14.51 25.39
N GLY A 246 -0.85 -13.53 25.01
CA GLY A 246 -1.18 -12.35 25.81
C GLY A 246 -0.04 -11.33 25.94
N LYS A 247 1.03 -11.47 25.13
CA LYS A 247 2.19 -10.55 25.15
C LYS A 247 2.12 -9.59 23.98
N ILE A 248 2.30 -8.31 24.25
CA ILE A 248 2.43 -7.27 23.23
C ILE A 248 3.92 -6.91 23.14
N PRO A 249 4.58 -7.22 22.02
CA PRO A 249 6.02 -6.96 21.88
C PRO A 249 6.33 -5.51 21.51
N TRP A 250 5.33 -4.69 21.13
CA TRP A 250 5.52 -3.34 20.63
C TRP A 250 5.34 -2.27 21.71
N SER A 251 6.12 -1.21 21.57
CA SER A 251 5.87 0.07 22.25
C SER A 251 4.82 0.88 21.48
N ARG A 252 4.20 1.90 22.13
CA ARG A 252 3.28 2.83 21.47
C ARG A 252 3.92 3.53 20.27
N LYS A 253 5.19 3.95 20.40
CA LYS A 253 5.94 4.59 19.30
C LYS A 253 6.08 3.66 18.11
N GLU A 254 6.37 2.40 18.35
CA GLU A 254 6.54 1.39 17.30
C GLU A 254 5.21 1.09 16.60
N ALA A 255 4.11 0.96 17.33
CA ALA A 255 2.77 0.80 16.77
C ALA A 255 2.41 1.98 15.85
N LEU A 256 2.70 3.22 16.28
CA LEU A 256 2.45 4.42 15.48
C LEU A 256 3.32 4.44 14.21
N MET A 257 4.61 4.10 14.31
CA MET A 257 5.50 4.01 13.14
C MET A 257 4.97 2.99 12.13
N ARG A 258 4.59 1.79 12.57
CA ARG A 258 4.03 0.76 11.71
C ARG A 258 2.72 1.21 11.04
N SER A 259 1.85 1.87 11.80
CA SER A 259 0.62 2.46 11.24
C SER A 259 0.93 3.46 10.13
N GLY A 260 1.94 4.32 10.33
CA GLY A 260 2.42 5.28 9.34
C GLY A 260 2.97 4.62 8.06
N GLU A 261 3.75 3.54 8.21
CA GLU A 261 4.31 2.79 7.06
C GLU A 261 3.19 2.18 6.18
N PHE A 262 2.16 1.59 6.79
CA PHE A 262 1.00 1.08 6.03
C PHE A 262 0.18 2.19 5.39
N ALA A 263 -0.03 3.31 6.12
CA ALA A 263 -0.75 4.46 5.58
C ALA A 263 0.00 5.09 4.39
N ALA A 264 1.32 5.21 4.44
CA ALA A 264 2.14 5.70 3.34
C ALA A 264 2.03 4.79 2.11
N LEU A 265 2.13 3.46 2.29
CA LEU A 265 1.97 2.52 1.19
C LEU A 265 0.56 2.60 0.57
N ARG A 266 -0.48 2.76 1.40
CA ARG A 266 -1.85 2.95 0.91
C ARG A 266 -2.00 4.24 0.10
N HIS A 267 -1.35 5.31 0.54
CA HIS A 267 -1.34 6.59 -0.15
C HIS A 267 -0.72 6.45 -1.55
N SER A 268 0.48 5.88 -1.64
CA SER A 268 1.15 5.59 -2.91
C SER A 268 0.30 4.76 -3.88
N ILE A 269 -0.41 3.74 -3.39
CA ILE A 269 -1.22 2.86 -4.24
C ILE A 269 -2.46 3.57 -4.78
N ASN A 270 -3.16 4.34 -3.93
CA ASN A 270 -4.52 4.78 -4.25
C ASN A 270 -4.61 6.26 -4.64
N LEU A 271 -3.61 7.08 -4.33
CA LEU A 271 -3.66 8.53 -4.57
C LEU A 271 -2.55 9.02 -5.50
N ASP A 272 -1.32 8.52 -5.35
CA ASP A 272 -0.18 9.06 -6.09
C ASP A 272 0.04 8.40 -7.46
N CYS A 273 -0.49 7.20 -7.69
CA CYS A 273 -0.19 6.43 -8.89
C CYS A 273 -1.04 6.85 -10.09
N THR A 274 -0.40 7.38 -11.13
CA THR A 274 -1.04 7.75 -12.39
C THR A 274 -1.14 6.59 -13.38
N LEU A 275 -0.30 5.54 -13.24
CA LEU A 275 -0.31 4.36 -14.12
C LEU A 275 -1.65 3.59 -14.11
N LEU A 276 -2.40 3.70 -13.03
CA LEU A 276 -3.70 3.05 -12.88
C LEU A 276 -4.86 3.93 -13.32
N ASN A 277 -4.59 5.21 -13.57
CA ASN A 277 -5.58 6.16 -14.04
C ASN A 277 -5.90 5.90 -15.52
N LYS A 278 -7.19 5.92 -15.85
CA LYS A 278 -7.70 5.70 -17.20
C LYS A 278 -8.24 6.97 -17.84
N ASP A 279 -8.06 8.12 -17.20
CA ASP A 279 -8.63 9.39 -17.67
C ASP A 279 -8.13 9.75 -19.07
N PHE A 280 -6.86 9.45 -19.37
CA PHE A 280 -6.29 9.61 -20.71
C PHE A 280 -7.07 8.89 -21.81
N TYR A 281 -7.75 7.77 -21.48
CA TYR A 281 -8.49 6.96 -22.45
C TYR A 281 -9.97 7.37 -22.59
N TRP A 282 -10.46 8.34 -21.80
CA TRP A 282 -11.88 8.72 -21.79
C TRP A 282 -12.41 9.02 -23.17
N GLU A 283 -11.65 9.79 -23.96
CA GLU A 283 -12.02 10.15 -25.33
C GLU A 283 -11.43 9.21 -26.40
N ARG A 284 -10.68 8.18 -25.98
CA ARG A 284 -9.89 7.29 -26.85
C ARG A 284 -10.18 5.82 -26.59
N PRO A 285 -11.42 5.34 -26.86
CA PRO A 285 -11.82 3.97 -26.56
C PRO A 285 -11.01 2.92 -27.34
N GLU A 286 -10.41 3.29 -28.49
CA GLU A 286 -9.55 2.39 -29.26
C GLU A 286 -8.21 2.12 -28.53
N LEU A 287 -7.67 3.12 -27.84
CA LEU A 287 -6.45 2.94 -27.06
C LEU A 287 -6.74 2.23 -25.72
N GLU A 288 -7.89 2.50 -25.09
CA GLU A 288 -8.29 1.79 -23.88
C GLU A 288 -8.31 0.27 -24.07
N LYS A 289 -8.71 -0.21 -25.26
CA LYS A 289 -8.70 -1.64 -25.57
C LYS A 289 -7.32 -2.27 -25.40
N TYR A 290 -6.26 -1.57 -25.80
CA TYR A 290 -4.89 -2.08 -25.67
C TYR A 290 -4.43 -2.08 -24.21
N TYR A 291 -4.72 -1.00 -23.47
CA TYR A 291 -4.48 -0.96 -22.02
C TYR A 291 -5.21 -2.10 -21.30
N MET A 292 -6.51 -2.29 -21.58
CA MET A 292 -7.33 -3.33 -20.98
C MET A 292 -6.89 -4.75 -21.40
N LEU A 293 -6.40 -4.92 -22.65
CA LEU A 293 -5.85 -6.18 -23.11
C LEU A 293 -4.64 -6.60 -22.27
N ALA A 294 -3.68 -5.68 -22.10
CA ALA A 294 -2.51 -5.92 -21.28
C ALA A 294 -2.87 -6.03 -19.78
N GLY A 295 -3.77 -5.19 -19.28
CA GLY A 295 -4.24 -5.20 -17.90
C GLY A 295 -4.89 -6.55 -17.51
N ARG A 296 -5.70 -7.13 -18.38
CA ARG A 296 -6.28 -8.48 -18.18
C ARG A 296 -5.21 -9.57 -18.18
N HIS A 297 -4.24 -9.47 -19.09
CA HIS A 297 -3.13 -10.43 -19.16
C HIS A 297 -2.33 -10.45 -17.87
N PHE A 298 -1.99 -9.28 -17.32
CA PHE A 298 -1.28 -9.12 -16.06
C PHE A 298 -2.18 -9.24 -14.82
N SER A 299 -3.50 -9.35 -15.02
CA SER A 299 -4.51 -9.42 -13.94
C SER A 299 -4.42 -8.22 -12.97
N LEU A 300 -4.25 -7.00 -13.47
CA LEU A 300 -4.01 -5.79 -12.68
C LEU A 300 -5.10 -5.58 -11.63
N ASP A 301 -6.37 -5.55 -12.01
CA ASP A 301 -7.51 -5.31 -11.11
C ASP A 301 -7.56 -6.33 -9.96
N ARG A 302 -7.31 -7.62 -10.29
CA ARG A 302 -7.28 -8.67 -9.28
C ARG A 302 -6.12 -8.51 -8.30
N ARG A 303 -4.93 -8.14 -8.79
CA ARG A 303 -3.74 -7.94 -7.97
C ARG A 303 -3.91 -6.76 -7.04
N ILE A 304 -4.41 -5.62 -7.54
CA ILE A 304 -4.71 -4.42 -6.73
C ILE A 304 -5.76 -4.73 -5.68
N GLY A 305 -6.87 -5.38 -6.06
CA GLY A 305 -7.91 -5.76 -5.11
C GLY A 305 -7.41 -6.67 -4.00
N LEU A 306 -6.50 -7.62 -4.31
CA LEU A 306 -5.88 -8.48 -3.31
C LEU A 306 -4.88 -7.71 -2.44
N LEU A 307 -4.10 -6.81 -3.03
CA LEU A 307 -3.14 -5.96 -2.32
C LEU A 307 -3.84 -5.08 -1.29
N ASN A 308 -4.92 -4.38 -1.68
CA ASN A 308 -5.72 -3.56 -0.77
C ASN A 308 -6.33 -4.37 0.38
N LYS A 309 -6.91 -5.55 0.11
CA LYS A 309 -7.43 -6.42 1.17
C LYS A 309 -6.36 -6.88 2.16
N ARG A 310 -5.16 -7.17 1.69
CA ARG A 310 -4.04 -7.53 2.57
C ARG A 310 -3.57 -6.34 3.40
N LEU A 311 -3.56 -5.15 2.81
CA LEU A 311 -3.24 -3.91 3.48
C LEU A 311 -4.26 -3.60 4.58
N ASP A 312 -5.57 -3.71 4.29
CA ASP A 312 -6.66 -3.57 5.27
C ASP A 312 -6.45 -4.48 6.48
N TYR A 313 -6.15 -5.76 6.23
CA TYR A 313 -5.88 -6.72 7.29
C TYR A 313 -4.67 -6.34 8.16
N CYS A 314 -3.58 -5.89 7.53
CA CYS A 314 -2.38 -5.47 8.28
C CYS A 314 -2.65 -4.23 9.14
N GLU A 315 -3.38 -3.23 8.60
CA GLU A 315 -3.78 -2.05 9.36
C GLU A 315 -4.70 -2.38 10.53
N GLU A 316 -5.65 -3.30 10.33
CA GLU A 316 -6.56 -3.73 11.41
C GLU A 316 -5.78 -4.39 12.55
N LEU A 317 -4.79 -5.22 12.24
CA LEU A 317 -3.90 -5.81 13.25
C LEU A 317 -3.10 -4.74 14.01
N VAL A 318 -2.54 -3.75 13.33
CA VAL A 318 -1.80 -2.66 13.99
C VAL A 318 -2.72 -1.85 14.88
N LYS A 319 -3.93 -1.50 14.43
CA LYS A 319 -4.95 -0.82 15.23
C LYS A 319 -5.35 -1.62 16.48
N MET A 320 -5.49 -2.94 16.36
CA MET A 320 -5.76 -3.83 17.50
C MET A 320 -4.64 -3.74 18.55
N VAL A 321 -3.38 -3.78 18.10
CA VAL A 321 -2.21 -3.65 18.98
C VAL A 321 -2.19 -2.30 19.67
N ASP A 322 -2.37 -1.20 18.95
CA ASP A 322 -2.36 0.17 19.48
C ASP A 322 -3.47 0.36 20.52
N ASN A 323 -4.71 -0.06 20.22
CA ASN A 323 -5.83 -0.02 21.15
C ASN A 323 -5.52 -0.81 22.44
N THR A 324 -4.90 -1.98 22.31
CA THR A 324 -4.58 -2.80 23.51
C THR A 324 -3.48 -2.13 24.34
N ILE A 325 -2.51 -1.47 23.73
CA ILE A 325 -1.49 -0.68 24.44
C ILE A 325 -2.15 0.50 25.16
N ALA A 326 -3.06 1.21 24.51
CA ALA A 326 -3.78 2.35 25.11
C ALA A 326 -4.62 1.92 26.33
N LEU A 327 -5.33 0.80 26.23
CA LEU A 327 -6.12 0.23 27.34
C LEU A 327 -5.23 -0.15 28.55
N ARG A 328 -4.05 -0.72 28.30
CA ARG A 328 -3.09 -1.01 29.39
C ARG A 328 -2.62 0.25 30.11
N HIS A 329 -2.35 1.32 29.39
CA HIS A 329 -1.98 2.61 29.99
C HIS A 329 -3.11 3.19 30.83
N ALA A 330 -4.36 3.15 30.35
CA ALA A 330 -5.52 3.60 31.10
C ALA A 330 -5.68 2.81 32.42
N SER A 331 -5.56 1.49 32.37
CA SER A 331 -5.62 0.63 33.55
C SER A 331 -4.49 0.93 34.56
N HIS A 332 -3.29 1.24 34.11
CA HIS A 332 -2.22 1.67 35.04
C HIS A 332 -2.54 2.99 35.76
N LEU A 333 -3.15 3.94 35.05
CA LEU A 333 -3.57 5.22 35.65
C LEU A 333 -4.67 5.00 36.70
N GLU A 334 -5.65 4.13 36.40
CA GLU A 334 -6.71 3.75 37.35
C GLU A 334 -6.10 3.13 38.63
N TRP A 335 -5.18 2.19 38.50
CA TRP A 335 -4.50 1.59 39.63
C TRP A 335 -3.72 2.61 40.46
N MET A 336 -3.07 3.58 39.81
CA MET A 336 -2.35 4.64 40.51
C MET A 336 -3.28 5.51 41.34
N ILE A 337 -4.47 5.86 40.80
CA ILE A 337 -5.48 6.62 41.54
C ILE A 337 -5.98 5.82 42.74
N ILE A 338 -6.27 4.52 42.56
CA ILE A 338 -6.73 3.65 43.66
C ILE A 338 -5.67 3.59 44.77
N ILE A 339 -4.40 3.45 44.43
CA ILE A 339 -3.29 3.44 45.41
C ILE A 339 -3.21 4.76 46.16
N LEU A 340 -3.39 5.90 45.49
CA LEU A 340 -3.38 7.22 46.16
C LEU A 340 -4.52 7.34 47.13
N ILE A 341 -5.77 6.91 46.77
CA ILE A 341 -6.92 6.92 47.65
C ILE A 341 -6.67 6.02 48.87
N VAL A 342 -6.10 4.83 48.70
CA VAL A 342 -5.77 3.92 49.77
C VAL A 342 -4.78 4.54 50.73
N ILE A 343 -3.75 5.21 50.21
CA ILE A 343 -2.74 5.91 51.02
C ILE A 343 -3.41 7.04 51.84
N GLU A 344 -4.28 7.84 51.22
CA GLU A 344 -5.04 8.92 51.88
C GLU A 344 -5.88 8.36 53.03
N VAL A 345 -6.66 7.33 52.81
CA VAL A 345 -7.48 6.67 53.84
C VAL A 345 -6.61 6.15 54.99
N ILE A 346 -5.45 5.58 54.70
CA ILE A 346 -4.50 5.12 55.75
C ILE A 346 -4.04 6.29 56.58
N PHE A 347 -3.64 7.42 55.95
CA PHE A 347 -3.23 8.63 56.72
C PHE A 347 -4.35 9.20 57.55
N ASP A 348 -5.60 9.22 57.07
CA ASP A 348 -6.75 9.69 57.81
C ASP A 348 -7.03 8.81 59.06
N VAL A 349 -6.92 7.47 58.90
CA VAL A 349 -7.04 6.54 60.02
C VAL A 349 -5.95 6.77 61.08
N PHE A 350 -4.71 6.94 60.67
CA PHE A 350 -3.62 7.25 61.59
C PHE A 350 -3.84 8.59 62.30
N HIS A 351 -4.24 9.64 61.59
CA HIS A 351 -4.53 10.94 62.14
C HIS A 351 -5.71 10.91 63.12
N PHE A 352 -6.75 10.10 62.81
CA PHE A 352 -7.87 9.88 63.73
C PHE A 352 -7.45 9.12 64.99
N ALA A 353 -6.60 8.10 64.88
CA ALA A 353 -6.09 7.31 66.00
C ALA A 353 -5.17 8.12 66.90
N ASP A 354 -4.40 9.08 66.37
CA ASP A 354 -3.49 9.95 67.15
C ASP A 354 -4.22 11.12 67.85
N ARG A 355 -5.49 11.38 67.49
CA ARG A 355 -6.36 12.28 68.23
C ARG A 355 -6.86 11.58 69.49
N SER A 356 -5.96 11.38 70.49
CA SER A 356 -6.36 11.08 71.85
C SER A 356 -7.32 12.19 72.34
N PRO A 357 -8.46 11.87 73.03
CA PRO A 357 -9.32 12.89 73.55
C PRO A 357 -8.55 13.73 74.58
N LYS A 358 -8.27 14.99 74.27
CA LYS A 358 -7.79 15.93 75.27
C LYS A 358 -8.84 15.96 76.37
N SER A 359 -8.50 15.40 77.56
CA SER A 359 -9.32 15.45 78.75
C SER A 359 -9.61 16.92 79.05
N VAL A 360 -10.86 17.33 78.94
CA VAL A 360 -11.30 18.65 79.38
C VAL A 360 -11.24 18.60 80.88
N ILE A 361 -10.25 19.20 81.50
CA ILE A 361 -10.17 19.45 82.92
C ILE A 361 -11.22 20.55 83.21
N ILE A 362 -12.37 20.15 83.74
CA ILE A 362 -13.40 21.04 84.29
C ILE A 362 -12.82 21.50 85.60
N VAL A 363 -12.33 22.75 85.72
CA VAL A 363 -11.94 23.40 86.94
C VAL A 363 -13.29 23.86 87.59
N PRO A 364 -13.59 23.37 88.78
CA PRO A 364 -14.82 23.85 89.48
C PRO A 364 -14.57 25.31 89.91
N ALA A 365 -15.54 26.18 89.63
CA ALA A 365 -15.55 27.55 90.15
C ALA A 365 -15.71 27.48 91.66
N THR A 366 -14.71 27.97 92.43
CA THR A 366 -14.83 28.24 93.86
C THR A 366 -15.65 29.51 94.01
N ASP A 367 -16.94 29.32 94.50
CA ASP A 367 -17.69 30.39 95.08
C ASP A 367 -16.93 30.96 96.34
N ASN A 368 -16.50 32.18 96.27
CA ASN A 368 -16.14 32.98 97.41
C ASN A 368 -17.32 33.95 97.67
N ASP A 369 -18.27 33.43 98.40
CA ASP A 369 -19.03 34.29 99.30
C ASP A 369 -18.10 34.61 100.51
N ASP A 370 -17.80 35.87 100.69
CA ASP A 370 -17.77 36.41 102.08
C ASP A 370 -17.59 37.97 102.07
N LYS A 371 -18.72 38.57 102.61
CA LYS A 371 -18.83 39.84 103.37
C LYS A 371 -18.42 41.12 102.73
#